data_b9658ce2203967cc9cebbef20b6460db
#
_entry.id   b9658ce2203967cc9cebbef20b6460db
#
_cell.length_a   1.000
_cell.length_b   1.000
_cell.length_c   1.000
_cell.angle_alpha   90.00
_cell.angle_beta   90.00
_cell.angle_gamma   90.00
#
_symmetry.space_group_name_H-M   'P 1'
#
loop_
_entity.id
_entity.type
_entity.pdbx_description
1 polymer ?
#
loop_
_entity_poly.entity_id
_entity_poly.type
_entity_poly.pdbx_seq_one_letter_code
_entity_poly.pdbx_strand_id
1 'polypeptide(L)'
;MSIALADKICSAEYAVSLIKDNDTIASEGFTLFLQAEALSSALEKRFLATGEPKDLTLVFSAMHGLSNKEGGVGHFAHQGLLKTIIGGYLGWFP
;
A
#
# COMPACT_ATOMS: atom_id res chain seq x y z
N MET A 1 18.62 23.13 -3.71
CA MET A 1 18.46 22.80 -2.28
C MET A 1 18.81 21.34 -2.07
N SER A 2 19.63 21.06 -1.11
CA SER A 2 19.92 19.67 -0.77
C SER A 2 19.17 19.31 0.51
N ILE A 3 18.60 18.10 0.51
CA ILE A 3 17.93 17.56 1.67
C ILE A 3 18.84 16.47 2.21
N ALA A 4 19.15 16.54 3.50
CA ALA A 4 19.98 15.52 4.13
C ALA A 4 19.30 14.15 3.98
N LEU A 5 20.09 13.11 3.70
CA LEU A 5 19.55 11.77 3.54
C LEU A 5 18.76 11.33 4.79
N ALA A 6 19.23 11.74 5.98
CA ALA A 6 18.56 11.41 7.24
C ALA A 6 17.13 11.92 7.30
N ASP A 7 16.81 13.01 6.60
CA ASP A 7 15.45 13.55 6.57
C ASP A 7 14.48 12.66 5.80
N LYS A 8 15.00 11.72 5.01
CA LYS A 8 14.21 10.80 4.23
C LYS A 8 14.07 9.44 4.89
N ILE A 9 14.76 9.21 6.01
CA ILE A 9 14.76 7.92 6.70
C ILE A 9 13.82 7.98 7.88
N CYS A 10 12.84 7.09 7.89
CA CYS A 10 11.88 7.01 9.00
C CYS A 10 11.37 5.56 9.10
N SER A 11 10.62 5.27 10.14
CA SER A 11 9.99 3.96 10.28
C SER A 11 8.85 3.81 9.29
N ALA A 12 8.49 2.56 8.97
CA ALA A 12 7.34 2.30 8.11
C ALA A 12 6.05 2.82 8.76
N GLU A 13 5.92 2.68 10.07
CA GLU A 13 4.76 3.16 10.81
C GLU A 13 4.60 4.67 10.69
N TYR A 14 5.69 5.40 10.81
CA TYR A 14 5.63 6.84 10.63
C TYR A 14 5.27 7.22 9.19
N ALA A 15 5.91 6.54 8.22
CA ALA A 15 5.67 6.84 6.80
C ALA A 15 4.19 6.67 6.44
N VAL A 16 3.56 5.55 6.86
CA VAL A 16 2.15 5.32 6.55
C VAL A 16 1.22 6.23 7.34
N SER A 17 1.69 6.82 8.45
CA SER A 17 0.88 7.75 9.20
C SER A 17 0.59 9.04 8.42
N LEU A 18 1.35 9.29 7.36
CA LEU A 18 1.16 10.46 6.50
C LEU A 18 0.03 10.26 5.48
N ILE A 19 -0.45 9.04 5.31
CA ILE A 19 -1.53 8.74 4.37
C ILE A 19 -2.86 9.10 5.03
N LYS A 20 -3.67 9.88 4.32
CA LYS A 20 -4.96 10.36 4.81
C LYS A 20 -6.10 9.71 4.05
N ASP A 21 -7.31 9.78 4.62
CA ASP A 21 -8.51 9.31 3.95
C ASP A 21 -8.64 9.94 2.56
N ASN A 22 -9.08 9.15 1.60
CA ASN A 22 -9.30 9.57 0.22
C ASN A 22 -8.01 9.86 -0.56
N ASP A 23 -6.85 9.61 0.00
CA ASP A 23 -5.59 9.78 -0.73
C ASP A 23 -5.47 8.77 -1.87
N THR A 24 -4.65 9.11 -2.86
CA THR A 24 -4.27 8.18 -3.93
C THR A 24 -2.86 7.69 -3.63
N ILE A 25 -2.69 6.38 -3.60
CA ILE A 25 -1.37 5.78 -3.40
C ILE A 25 -0.99 4.98 -4.63
N ALA A 26 0.29 5.07 -5.00
CA ALA A 26 0.86 4.28 -6.08
C ALA A 26 1.76 3.22 -5.46
N SER A 27 1.57 1.97 -5.85
CA SER A 27 2.35 0.87 -5.34
C SER A 27 2.95 0.12 -6.52
N GLU A 28 4.25 -0.08 -6.49
CA GLU A 28 4.97 -0.72 -7.57
C GLU A 28 5.50 -2.09 -7.14
N GLY A 29 5.74 -2.95 -8.12
CA GLY A 29 6.26 -4.27 -7.92
C GLY A 29 5.78 -5.17 -9.05
N PHE A 30 6.31 -6.39 -9.11
CA PHE A 30 5.87 -7.38 -10.08
C PHE A 30 5.83 -8.73 -9.38
N THR A 31 4.68 -9.28 -9.21
CA THR A 31 4.43 -10.50 -8.45
C THR A 31 5.06 -10.38 -7.04
N LEU A 32 6.20 -11.02 -6.79
CA LEU A 32 6.86 -10.96 -5.48
C LEU A 32 8.12 -10.08 -5.49
N PHE A 33 8.40 -9.38 -6.61
CA PHE A 33 9.62 -8.61 -6.74
C PHE A 33 9.39 -7.12 -6.56
N LEU A 34 10.33 -6.46 -5.89
CA LEU A 34 10.41 -5.00 -5.77
C LEU A 34 9.18 -4.35 -5.13
N GLN A 35 8.41 -5.09 -4.38
CA GLN A 35 7.24 -4.54 -3.70
C GLN A 35 7.64 -3.91 -2.36
N ALA A 36 6.92 -2.86 -1.97
CA ALA A 36 7.16 -2.16 -0.71
C ALA A 36 6.47 -2.88 0.44
N GLU A 37 6.94 -4.07 0.79
CA GLU A 37 6.27 -4.95 1.73
C GLU A 37 6.16 -4.34 3.14
N ALA A 38 7.23 -3.70 3.62
CA ALA A 38 7.21 -3.11 4.97
C ALA A 38 6.16 -2.00 5.07
N LEU A 39 6.06 -1.17 4.04
CA LEU A 39 5.07 -0.09 4.02
C LEU A 39 3.66 -0.63 3.87
N SER A 40 3.46 -1.61 2.99
CA SER A 40 2.14 -2.21 2.77
C SER A 40 1.65 -2.90 4.04
N SER A 41 2.53 -3.63 4.71
CA SER A 41 2.20 -4.31 5.95
C SER A 41 1.87 -3.31 7.06
N ALA A 42 2.64 -2.22 7.16
CA ALA A 42 2.38 -1.19 8.17
C ALA A 42 1.04 -0.50 7.92
N LEU A 43 0.69 -0.25 6.66
CA LEU A 43 -0.58 0.36 6.32
C LEU A 43 -1.74 -0.55 6.71
N GLU A 44 -1.62 -1.85 6.43
CA GLU A 44 -2.62 -2.83 6.82
C GLU A 44 -2.81 -2.84 8.34
N LYS A 45 -1.71 -2.87 9.08
CA LYS A 45 -1.78 -2.88 10.55
C LYS A 45 -2.45 -1.63 11.09
N ARG A 46 -2.14 -0.47 10.51
CA ARG A 46 -2.77 0.78 10.92
C ARG A 46 -4.28 0.73 10.69
N PHE A 47 -4.70 0.27 9.51
CA PHE A 47 -6.12 0.18 9.19
C PHE A 47 -6.85 -0.78 10.12
N LEU A 48 -6.27 -1.95 10.38
CA LEU A 48 -6.89 -2.94 11.25
C LEU A 48 -6.99 -2.45 12.69
N ALA A 49 -6.05 -1.61 13.12
CA ALA A 49 -6.04 -1.10 14.50
C ALA A 49 -6.96 0.12 14.68
N THR A 50 -7.08 0.98 13.67
CA THR A 50 -7.74 2.28 13.83
C THR A 50 -8.92 2.51 12.89
N GLY A 51 -9.06 1.70 11.84
CA GLY A 51 -10.06 1.94 10.80
C GLY A 51 -9.68 3.03 9.82
N GLU A 52 -8.47 3.55 9.90
CA GLU A 52 -7.96 4.63 9.04
C GLU A 52 -6.60 4.24 8.46
N PRO A 53 -6.24 4.76 7.29
CA PRO A 53 -7.03 5.59 6.38
C PRO A 53 -8.09 4.77 5.67
N LYS A 54 -9.09 5.41 5.10
CA LYS A 54 -10.17 4.74 4.38
C LYS A 54 -10.40 5.41 3.03
N ASP A 55 -11.09 4.67 2.15
CA ASP A 55 -11.50 5.18 0.83
C ASP A 55 -10.32 5.61 -0.02
N LEU A 56 -9.23 4.86 0.03
CA LEU A 56 -8.05 5.15 -0.75
C LEU A 56 -8.24 4.74 -2.21
N THR A 57 -7.51 5.40 -3.11
CA THR A 57 -7.38 4.99 -4.49
C THR A 57 -6.01 4.35 -4.64
N LEU A 58 -5.97 3.11 -5.14
CA LEU A 58 -4.73 2.38 -5.37
C LEU A 58 -4.42 2.37 -6.85
N VAL A 59 -3.20 2.76 -7.20
CA VAL A 59 -2.70 2.75 -8.58
C VAL A 59 -1.47 1.85 -8.66
N PHE A 60 -1.46 0.93 -9.62
CA PHE A 60 -0.29 0.09 -9.86
C PHE A 60 -0.25 -0.32 -11.33
N SER A 61 0.97 -0.63 -11.83
CA SER A 61 1.13 -1.06 -13.21
C SER A 61 0.92 -2.56 -13.36
N ALA A 62 1.31 -3.34 -12.35
CA ALA A 62 1.11 -4.79 -12.34
C ALA A 62 0.80 -5.23 -10.92
N MET A 63 -0.06 -6.24 -10.79
CA MET A 63 -0.36 -6.83 -9.48
C MET A 63 0.90 -7.42 -8.87
N HIS A 64 1.05 -7.27 -7.57
CA HIS A 64 2.16 -7.84 -6.84
C HIS A 64 1.68 -8.39 -5.51
N GLY A 65 2.42 -9.38 -4.99
CA GLY A 65 2.04 -10.12 -3.80
C GLY A 65 1.60 -11.54 -4.15
N LEU A 66 1.12 -12.26 -3.16
CA LEU A 66 0.65 -13.63 -3.33
C LEU A 66 -0.85 -13.65 -3.62
N SER A 67 -1.28 -14.62 -4.44
CA SER A 67 -2.68 -14.71 -4.86
C SER A 67 -3.64 -15.04 -3.72
N ASN A 68 -3.11 -15.49 -2.59
CA ASN A 68 -3.92 -15.77 -1.39
C ASN A 68 -4.08 -14.56 -0.48
N LYS A 69 -3.81 -13.36 -1.00
CA LYS A 69 -3.90 -12.09 -0.27
C LYS A 69 -2.80 -11.88 0.76
N GLU A 70 -1.71 -12.64 0.65
CA GLU A 70 -0.54 -12.43 1.50
C GLU A 70 0.50 -11.62 0.75
N GLY A 71 0.97 -10.55 1.37
CA GLY A 71 2.00 -9.69 0.81
C GLY A 71 1.52 -8.78 -0.30
N GLY A 72 2.32 -7.79 -0.65
CA GLY A 72 2.05 -6.86 -1.72
C GLY A 72 0.70 -6.17 -1.60
N VAL A 73 0.00 -6.03 -2.72
CA VAL A 73 -1.31 -5.36 -2.72
C VAL A 73 -2.37 -6.17 -1.97
N GLY A 74 -2.12 -7.43 -1.65
CA GLY A 74 -3.03 -8.22 -0.84
C GLY A 74 -3.25 -7.65 0.55
N HIS A 75 -2.29 -6.89 1.07
CA HIS A 75 -2.45 -6.19 2.35
C HIS A 75 -3.58 -5.19 2.33
N PHE A 76 -3.98 -4.71 1.15
CA PHE A 76 -5.01 -3.70 1.03
C PHE A 76 -6.41 -4.27 0.82
N ALA A 77 -6.55 -5.60 0.80
CA ALA A 77 -7.82 -6.25 0.51
C ALA A 77 -8.74 -6.30 1.74
N HIS A 78 -9.05 -5.14 2.28
CA HIS A 78 -9.95 -4.99 3.42
C HIS A 78 -11.07 -4.04 3.06
N GLN A 79 -12.28 -4.39 3.46
CA GLN A 79 -13.44 -3.55 3.19
C GLN A 79 -13.26 -2.19 3.88
N GLY A 80 -13.43 -1.13 3.12
CA GLY A 80 -13.31 0.25 3.62
C GLY A 80 -11.95 0.86 3.39
N LEU A 81 -10.89 0.06 3.21
CA LEU A 81 -9.56 0.61 2.97
C LEU A 81 -9.44 1.21 1.57
N LEU A 82 -9.87 0.47 0.56
CA LEU A 82 -9.81 0.91 -0.83
C LEU A 82 -11.19 1.25 -1.37
N LYS A 83 -11.27 2.36 -2.09
CA LYS A 83 -12.48 2.76 -2.79
C LYS A 83 -12.35 2.51 -4.29
N THR A 84 -11.18 2.77 -4.86
CA THR A 84 -10.91 2.68 -6.29
C THR A 84 -9.59 1.99 -6.54
N ILE A 85 -9.56 1.13 -7.54
CA ILE A 85 -8.33 0.43 -7.95
C ILE A 85 -8.13 0.69 -9.44
N ILE A 86 -6.94 1.20 -9.78
CA ILE A 86 -6.54 1.43 -11.16
C ILE A 86 -5.27 0.62 -11.39
N GLY A 87 -5.37 -0.43 -12.19
CA GLY A 87 -4.24 -1.32 -12.38
C GLY A 87 -4.24 -2.02 -13.70
N GLY A 88 -3.09 -2.58 -14.08
CA GLY A 88 -2.89 -3.22 -15.36
C GLY A 88 -3.48 -4.62 -15.44
N TYR A 89 -3.54 -5.35 -14.34
CA TYR A 89 -4.08 -6.71 -14.34
C TYR A 89 -4.73 -6.99 -12.99
N LEU A 90 -6.04 -7.12 -13.00
CA LEU A 90 -6.80 -7.28 -11.76
C LEU A 90 -7.21 -8.73 -11.48
N GLY A 91 -6.84 -9.66 -12.35
CA GLY A 91 -7.22 -11.06 -12.19
C GLY A 91 -6.30 -11.91 -11.34
N TRP A 92 -5.23 -11.32 -10.78
CA TRP A 92 -4.25 -12.07 -9.99
C TRP A 92 -4.84 -12.58 -8.67
N PHE A 93 -5.67 -11.78 -8.03
CA PHE A 93 -6.32 -12.15 -6.78
C PHE A 93 -7.78 -12.56 -7.04
N PRO A 94 -8.26 -13.61 -6.37
CA PRO A 94 -9.67 -13.98 -6.50
C PRO A 94 -10.61 -12.96 -5.87
#